data_2a858d8e295aafed179d71bbdbe3515f
#
_entry.id   2a858d8e295aafed179d71bbdbe3515f
#
_cell.length_a   1.000
_cell.length_b   1.000
_cell.length_c   1.000
_cell.angle_alpha   90.00
_cell.angle_beta   90.00
_cell.angle_gamma   90.00
#
_symmetry.space_group_name_H-M   'P 1'
#
loop_
_entity.id
_entity.type
_entity.pdbx_description
1 polymer ?
#
loop_
_entity_poly.entity_id
_entity_poly.type
_entity_poly.pdbx_seq_one_letter_code
_entity_poly.pdbx_strand_id
1 'polypeptide(L)'
;MATKIPFIKTYSTPQELVQLLKTRGMEITDEEKAQHYLSHIGYYRLSAYMYPLLSIPKEQHLFKQGVTFGKVMMLYRFDKKLRLLLFNEIEKIEVAVRCAIVNFGTEMTGNPFWMTDDNNFSNPSKFNRSIRLIEDELNHTKEDFINHFKETYTNQYPPSWMLTEILPFGVITNIYSNIKNKKIKKRIAQSFGLQVAPFESWLTIITVTRNSCCHHARVWNRVFSIRATMPIRMSRPWITLPTDPLKVYFDMCIIKYFLDIISPNNDMLDKMNRLFATFPEIDKAALGFPSGWENEPLWQ
;
A
#
# COMPACT_ATOMS: atom_id res chain seq x y z
N MET A 1 -32.49 -1.87 -9.40
CA MET A 1 -31.49 -0.82 -9.03
C MET A 1 -32.12 0.04 -7.95
N ALA A 2 -31.43 0.32 -6.85
CA ALA A 2 -31.96 1.22 -5.82
C ALA A 2 -32.09 2.64 -6.39
N THR A 3 -33.23 3.29 -6.14
CA THR A 3 -33.47 4.66 -6.60
C THR A 3 -32.53 5.61 -5.85
N LYS A 4 -31.72 6.37 -6.58
CA LYS A 4 -30.86 7.39 -5.96
C LYS A 4 -31.70 8.51 -5.36
N ILE A 5 -31.36 8.93 -4.15
CA ILE A 5 -32.01 10.03 -3.43
C ILE A 5 -31.02 11.21 -3.31
N PRO A 6 -31.50 12.46 -3.21
CA PRO A 6 -30.65 13.60 -2.94
C PRO A 6 -29.90 13.48 -1.62
N PHE A 7 -28.68 14.00 -1.54
CA PHE A 7 -27.93 14.08 -0.29
C PHE A 7 -28.48 15.26 0.56
N ILE A 8 -29.05 14.94 1.70
CA ILE A 8 -29.74 15.93 2.57
C ILE A 8 -29.08 16.13 3.93
N LYS A 9 -27.92 15.47 4.18
CA LYS A 9 -27.23 15.59 5.48
C LYS A 9 -26.57 16.97 5.59
N THR A 10 -26.77 17.61 6.73
CA THR A 10 -26.16 18.91 7.09
C THR A 10 -24.85 18.71 7.87
N TYR A 11 -24.08 19.77 8.00
CA TYR A 11 -22.91 19.81 8.87
C TYR A 11 -23.33 19.64 10.32
N SER A 12 -22.51 18.92 11.10
CA SER A 12 -22.63 18.79 12.55
C SER A 12 -21.34 19.20 13.23
N THR A 13 -21.44 19.99 14.28
CA THR A 13 -20.32 20.40 15.10
C THR A 13 -19.72 19.21 15.85
N PRO A 14 -18.46 19.26 16.32
CA PRO A 14 -17.89 18.20 17.15
C PRO A 14 -18.70 17.89 18.40
N GLN A 15 -19.31 18.90 19.02
CA GLN A 15 -20.17 18.74 20.19
C GLN A 15 -21.46 17.95 19.83
N GLU A 16 -22.13 18.31 18.75
CA GLU A 16 -23.31 17.59 18.25
C GLU A 16 -22.97 16.15 17.89
N LEU A 17 -21.78 15.92 17.30
CA LEU A 17 -21.30 14.57 16.98
C LEU A 17 -21.04 13.73 18.22
N VAL A 18 -20.51 14.29 19.31
CA VAL A 18 -20.36 13.59 20.60
C VAL A 18 -21.73 13.16 21.12
N GLN A 19 -22.73 14.06 21.12
CA GLN A 19 -24.10 13.72 21.56
C GLN A 19 -24.72 12.65 20.65
N LEU A 20 -24.54 12.75 19.35
CA LEU A 20 -25.00 11.73 18.40
C LEU A 20 -24.37 10.35 18.68
N LEU A 21 -23.08 10.28 18.98
CA LEU A 21 -22.40 9.02 19.30
C LEU A 21 -22.93 8.42 20.62
N LYS A 22 -23.18 9.25 21.62
CA LYS A 22 -23.79 8.82 22.90
C LYS A 22 -25.21 8.28 22.71
N THR A 23 -26.06 8.97 21.93
CA THR A 23 -27.41 8.48 21.62
C THR A 23 -27.43 7.16 20.88
N ARG A 24 -26.35 6.86 20.15
CA ARG A 24 -26.13 5.57 19.46
C ARG A 24 -25.52 4.49 20.36
N GLY A 25 -25.35 4.75 21.65
CA GLY A 25 -24.87 3.78 22.65
C GLY A 25 -23.34 3.71 22.80
N MET A 26 -22.58 4.71 22.28
CA MET A 26 -21.14 4.77 22.53
C MET A 26 -20.88 5.38 23.91
N GLU A 27 -20.01 4.73 24.69
CA GLU A 27 -19.54 5.25 25.96
C GLU A 27 -18.45 6.30 25.73
N ILE A 28 -18.66 7.53 26.22
CA ILE A 28 -17.74 8.64 26.12
C ILE A 28 -17.55 9.24 27.51
N THR A 29 -16.43 8.93 28.16
CA THR A 29 -16.11 9.38 29.52
C THR A 29 -15.51 10.79 29.55
N ASP A 30 -14.87 11.23 28.47
CA ASP A 30 -14.21 12.52 28.35
C ASP A 30 -14.69 13.18 27.05
N GLU A 31 -15.74 13.98 27.17
CA GLU A 31 -16.41 14.63 26.03
C GLU A 31 -15.52 15.71 25.40
N GLU A 32 -14.76 16.46 26.17
CA GLU A 32 -13.88 17.50 25.67
C GLU A 32 -12.77 16.91 24.79
N LYS A 33 -12.19 15.81 25.26
CA LYS A 33 -11.19 15.07 24.49
C LYS A 33 -11.78 14.44 23.24
N ALA A 34 -13.00 13.92 23.30
CA ALA A 34 -13.68 13.37 22.12
C ALA A 34 -13.97 14.46 21.09
N GLN A 35 -14.46 15.66 21.53
CA GLN A 35 -14.64 16.83 20.67
C GLN A 35 -13.33 17.26 20.01
N HIS A 36 -12.25 17.31 20.79
CA HIS A 36 -10.92 17.63 20.27
C HIS A 36 -10.47 16.67 19.16
N TYR A 37 -10.64 15.36 19.35
CA TYR A 37 -10.33 14.38 18.29
C TYR A 37 -11.24 14.51 17.07
N LEU A 38 -12.53 14.73 17.27
CA LEU A 38 -13.47 14.93 16.17
C LEU A 38 -13.15 16.21 15.37
N SER A 39 -12.67 17.26 16.02
CA SER A 39 -12.24 18.51 15.37
C SER A 39 -10.98 18.34 14.50
N HIS A 40 -10.01 17.47 14.90
CA HIS A 40 -8.70 17.38 14.25
C HIS A 40 -8.54 16.15 13.35
N ILE A 41 -9.29 15.07 13.61
CA ILE A 41 -9.27 13.84 12.79
C ILE A 41 -10.48 13.78 11.87
N GLY A 42 -11.62 14.25 12.35
CA GLY A 42 -12.90 14.26 11.65
C GLY A 42 -13.72 12.98 11.84
N TYR A 43 -15.04 13.19 11.99
CA TYR A 43 -16.01 12.10 12.16
C TYR A 43 -15.97 11.09 11.02
N TYR A 44 -15.93 11.55 9.77
CA TYR A 44 -15.96 10.67 8.60
C TYR A 44 -14.78 9.69 8.60
N ARG A 45 -13.58 10.15 8.95
CA ARG A 45 -12.39 9.29 9.08
C ARG A 45 -12.55 8.28 10.21
N LEU A 46 -13.01 8.71 11.38
CA LEU A 46 -13.21 7.82 12.54
C LEU A 46 -14.36 6.84 12.32
N SER A 47 -15.38 7.18 11.55
CA SER A 47 -16.52 6.30 11.26
C SER A 47 -16.09 4.98 10.60
N ALA A 48 -14.99 4.97 9.86
CA ALA A 48 -14.42 3.75 9.29
C ALA A 48 -13.97 2.73 10.36
N TYR A 49 -13.56 3.20 11.55
CA TYR A 49 -13.19 2.36 12.70
C TYR A 49 -14.38 2.06 13.60
N MET A 50 -15.41 2.89 13.55
CA MET A 50 -16.69 2.71 14.28
C MET A 50 -17.56 1.64 13.63
N TYR A 51 -17.61 1.58 12.31
CA TYR A 51 -18.49 0.69 11.54
C TYR A 51 -18.42 -0.80 11.93
N PRO A 52 -17.24 -1.41 12.17
CA PRO A 52 -17.14 -2.79 12.65
C PRO A 52 -17.69 -3.00 14.08
N LEU A 53 -17.80 -1.92 14.85
CA LEU A 53 -18.28 -1.93 16.24
C LEU A 53 -19.80 -1.75 16.37
N LEU A 54 -20.50 -1.55 15.24
CA LEU A 54 -21.96 -1.43 15.22
C LEU A 54 -22.61 -2.80 15.42
N SER A 55 -23.79 -2.79 16.08
CA SER A 55 -24.72 -3.92 16.18
C SER A 55 -25.33 -4.24 14.82
N ILE A 56 -25.95 -5.40 14.70
CA ILE A 56 -26.72 -5.81 13.53
C ILE A 56 -28.21 -5.58 13.83
N PRO A 57 -28.98 -4.97 12.93
CA PRO A 57 -28.62 -4.47 11.60
C PRO A 57 -27.86 -3.13 11.65
N LYS A 58 -26.81 -2.99 10.85
CA LYS A 58 -25.90 -1.83 10.90
C LYS A 58 -26.51 -0.51 10.43
N GLU A 59 -27.62 -0.58 9.72
CA GLU A 59 -28.40 0.56 9.23
C GLU A 59 -28.99 1.40 10.38
N GLN A 60 -29.17 0.81 11.55
CA GLN A 60 -29.60 1.51 12.76
C GLN A 60 -28.49 2.37 13.38
N HIS A 61 -27.23 2.15 12.98
CA HIS A 61 -26.06 2.85 13.51
C HIS A 61 -25.87 2.75 15.04
N LEU A 62 -26.45 1.75 15.69
CA LEU A 62 -26.31 1.51 17.13
C LEU A 62 -25.00 0.76 17.40
N PHE A 63 -24.28 1.15 18.45
CA PHE A 63 -23.07 0.47 18.87
C PHE A 63 -23.39 -0.79 19.69
N LYS A 64 -22.49 -1.77 19.62
CA LYS A 64 -22.51 -2.92 20.52
C LYS A 64 -22.31 -2.44 21.96
N GLN A 65 -22.84 -3.19 22.94
CA GLN A 65 -22.64 -2.89 24.36
C GLN A 65 -21.13 -2.79 24.71
N GLY A 66 -20.76 -1.83 25.53
CA GLY A 66 -19.40 -1.62 25.99
C GLY A 66 -18.43 -1.03 24.96
N VAL A 67 -18.96 -0.50 23.84
CA VAL A 67 -18.11 0.22 22.86
C VAL A 67 -17.81 1.61 23.39
N THR A 68 -16.53 1.90 23.62
CA THR A 68 -16.05 3.19 24.08
C THR A 68 -15.43 4.01 22.93
N PHE A 69 -15.41 5.33 23.05
CA PHE A 69 -14.66 6.21 22.15
C PHE A 69 -13.17 5.92 22.22
N GLY A 70 -12.66 5.53 23.40
CA GLY A 70 -11.29 5.08 23.61
C GLY A 70 -10.90 3.91 22.73
N LYS A 71 -11.81 2.92 22.56
CA LYS A 71 -11.60 1.77 21.66
C LYS A 71 -11.48 2.20 20.20
N VAL A 72 -12.30 3.14 19.74
CA VAL A 72 -12.21 3.69 18.37
C VAL A 72 -10.83 4.36 18.16
N MET A 73 -10.39 5.14 19.15
CA MET A 73 -9.08 5.81 19.11
C MET A 73 -7.91 4.83 19.17
N MET A 74 -8.04 3.74 19.91
CA MET A 74 -7.05 2.65 19.94
C MET A 74 -6.92 2.01 18.56
N LEU A 75 -8.01 1.66 17.90
CA LEU A 75 -8.03 1.13 16.54
C LEU A 75 -7.40 2.09 15.52
N TYR A 76 -7.74 3.37 15.59
CA TYR A 76 -7.17 4.41 14.73
C TYR A 76 -5.64 4.54 14.92
N ARG A 77 -5.17 4.54 16.18
CA ARG A 77 -3.74 4.63 16.51
C ARG A 77 -2.97 3.39 16.07
N PHE A 78 -3.54 2.22 16.29
CA PHE A 78 -2.98 0.96 15.79
C PHE A 78 -2.80 1.01 14.27
N ASP A 79 -3.88 1.32 13.54
CA ASP A 79 -3.86 1.36 12.07
C ASP A 79 -2.88 2.42 11.54
N LYS A 80 -2.75 3.58 12.22
CA LYS A 80 -1.70 4.56 11.89
C LYS A 80 -0.30 3.97 12.01
N LYS A 81 -0.01 3.25 13.11
CA LYS A 81 1.30 2.62 13.33
C LYS A 81 1.54 1.46 12.34
N LEU A 82 0.51 0.69 12.03
CA LEU A 82 0.57 -0.37 11.00
C LEU A 82 0.90 0.22 9.63
N ARG A 83 0.24 1.30 9.21
CA ARG A 83 0.56 1.97 7.94
C ARG A 83 2.00 2.46 7.88
N LEU A 84 2.51 3.04 8.95
CA LEU A 84 3.90 3.52 9.02
C LEU A 84 4.90 2.36 8.92
N LEU A 85 4.61 1.23 9.58
CA LEU A 85 5.41 0.01 9.47
C LEU A 85 5.43 -0.48 8.02
N LEU A 86 4.25 -0.68 7.43
CA LEU A 86 4.14 -1.18 6.05
C LEU A 86 4.82 -0.24 5.05
N PHE A 87 4.65 1.07 5.21
CA PHE A 87 5.25 2.05 4.32
C PHE A 87 6.78 2.00 4.37
N ASN A 88 7.36 1.92 5.57
CA ASN A 88 8.80 1.79 5.76
C ASN A 88 9.38 0.51 5.13
N GLU A 89 8.65 -0.59 5.19
CA GLU A 89 9.11 -1.84 4.57
C GLU A 89 8.92 -1.84 3.04
N ILE A 90 7.85 -1.23 2.55
CA ILE A 90 7.59 -1.10 1.11
C ILE A 90 8.61 -0.18 0.43
N GLU A 91 9.07 0.87 1.10
CA GLU A 91 10.09 1.78 0.57
C GLU A 91 11.34 1.02 0.12
N LYS A 92 11.83 0.08 0.91
CA LYS A 92 12.97 -0.77 0.56
C LYS A 92 12.72 -1.59 -0.72
N ILE A 93 11.50 -2.12 -0.86
CA ILE A 93 11.08 -2.88 -2.05
C ILE A 93 11.02 -1.96 -3.27
N GLU A 94 10.45 -0.77 -3.10
CA GLU A 94 10.34 0.24 -4.14
C GLU A 94 11.72 0.60 -4.72
N VAL A 95 12.70 0.86 -3.87
CA VAL A 95 14.09 1.14 -4.25
C VAL A 95 14.72 -0.05 -4.99
N ALA A 96 14.58 -1.26 -4.46
CA ALA A 96 15.17 -2.46 -5.07
C ALA A 96 14.54 -2.78 -6.43
N VAL A 97 13.22 -2.59 -6.59
CA VAL A 97 12.53 -2.80 -7.87
C VAL A 97 12.98 -1.77 -8.91
N ARG A 98 13.09 -0.48 -8.55
CA ARG A 98 13.66 0.57 -9.43
C ARG A 98 15.04 0.18 -9.91
N CYS A 99 15.92 -0.18 -9.00
CA CYS A 99 17.29 -0.60 -9.30
C CYS A 99 17.33 -1.81 -10.25
N ALA A 100 16.54 -2.85 -10.01
CA ALA A 100 16.50 -4.03 -10.86
C ALA A 100 16.00 -3.71 -12.29
N ILE A 101 14.96 -2.88 -12.41
CA ILE A 101 14.41 -2.47 -13.71
C ILE A 101 15.44 -1.68 -14.51
N VAL A 102 16.11 -0.72 -13.88
CA VAL A 102 17.15 0.09 -14.51
C VAL A 102 18.32 -0.78 -14.95
N ASN A 103 18.88 -1.57 -14.03
CA ASN A 103 20.10 -2.34 -14.30
C ASN A 103 19.88 -3.35 -15.42
N PHE A 104 18.87 -4.23 -15.30
CA PHE A 104 18.63 -5.24 -16.34
C PHE A 104 18.10 -4.64 -17.65
N GLY A 105 17.31 -3.57 -17.58
CA GLY A 105 16.85 -2.87 -18.76
C GLY A 105 18.01 -2.24 -19.54
N THR A 106 18.88 -1.49 -18.87
CA THR A 106 20.04 -0.85 -19.49
C THR A 106 21.07 -1.87 -19.97
N GLU A 107 21.41 -2.88 -19.15
CA GLU A 107 22.35 -3.94 -19.51
C GLU A 107 21.92 -4.67 -20.80
N MET A 108 20.66 -5.08 -20.86
CA MET A 108 20.16 -5.94 -21.94
C MET A 108 19.77 -5.18 -23.21
N THR A 109 19.55 -3.87 -23.14
CA THR A 109 19.31 -3.03 -24.32
C THR A 109 20.57 -2.35 -24.82
N GLY A 110 21.59 -2.21 -23.97
CA GLY A 110 22.80 -1.39 -24.25
C GLY A 110 22.49 0.11 -24.38
N ASN A 111 21.26 0.54 -23.99
CA ASN A 111 20.78 1.90 -24.18
C ASN A 111 20.45 2.56 -22.83
N PRO A 112 21.15 3.61 -22.38
CA PRO A 112 20.84 4.35 -21.17
C PRO A 112 19.46 5.01 -21.20
N PHE A 113 18.91 5.28 -22.38
CA PHE A 113 17.63 5.96 -22.60
C PHE A 113 16.50 4.99 -22.94
N TRP A 114 16.64 3.69 -22.67
CA TRP A 114 15.70 2.65 -23.09
C TRP A 114 14.27 2.87 -22.62
N MET A 115 14.06 3.56 -21.48
CA MET A 115 12.70 3.85 -20.93
C MET A 115 11.90 4.85 -21.77
N THR A 116 12.58 5.65 -22.60
CA THR A 116 11.96 6.66 -23.48
C THR A 116 12.03 6.28 -24.96
N ASP A 117 12.50 5.08 -25.29
CA ASP A 117 12.56 4.50 -26.63
C ASP A 117 11.38 3.54 -26.82
N ASP A 118 10.42 3.89 -27.68
CA ASP A 118 9.18 3.16 -27.94
C ASP A 118 9.38 1.73 -28.45
N ASN A 119 10.50 1.46 -29.11
CA ASN A 119 10.85 0.11 -29.59
C ASN A 119 10.94 -0.93 -28.48
N ASN A 120 11.17 -0.50 -27.24
CA ASN A 120 11.27 -1.36 -26.06
C ASN A 120 9.91 -1.76 -25.46
N PHE A 121 8.78 -1.24 -25.99
CA PHE A 121 7.48 -1.40 -25.38
C PHE A 121 6.46 -2.09 -26.31
N SER A 122 5.56 -2.89 -25.70
CA SER A 122 4.56 -3.67 -26.44
C SER A 122 3.32 -2.87 -26.80
N ASN A 123 2.87 -1.98 -25.92
CA ASN A 123 1.64 -1.23 -26.06
C ASN A 123 1.91 0.27 -26.22
N PRO A 124 1.70 0.86 -27.41
CA PRO A 124 1.97 2.27 -27.66
C PRO A 124 1.14 3.22 -26.79
N SER A 125 -0.12 2.89 -26.50
CA SER A 125 -0.96 3.75 -25.65
C SER A 125 -0.47 3.80 -24.21
N LYS A 126 0.01 2.68 -23.67
CA LYS A 126 0.63 2.65 -22.34
C LYS A 126 1.97 3.40 -22.35
N PHE A 127 2.77 3.25 -23.40
CA PHE A 127 4.02 3.98 -23.57
C PHE A 127 3.77 5.48 -23.58
N ASN A 128 2.88 5.97 -24.45
CA ASN A 128 2.56 7.39 -24.56
C ASN A 128 2.01 7.98 -23.23
N ARG A 129 1.29 7.17 -22.44
CA ARG A 129 0.87 7.58 -21.10
C ARG A 129 2.06 7.71 -20.15
N SER A 130 3.01 6.78 -20.20
CA SER A 130 4.22 6.83 -19.37
C SER A 130 5.09 8.03 -19.75
N ILE A 131 5.26 8.32 -21.05
CA ILE A 131 6.02 9.49 -21.53
C ILE A 131 5.40 10.78 -21.00
N ARG A 132 4.08 10.95 -21.10
CA ARG A 132 3.41 12.15 -20.54
C ARG A 132 3.66 12.32 -19.04
N LEU A 133 3.64 11.24 -18.28
CA LEU A 133 3.95 11.31 -16.84
C LEU A 133 5.42 11.61 -16.58
N ILE A 134 6.34 11.10 -17.40
CA ILE A 134 7.77 11.46 -17.34
C ILE A 134 7.97 12.94 -17.62
N GLU A 135 7.34 13.47 -18.65
CA GLU A 135 7.41 14.90 -19.03
C GLU A 135 6.83 15.80 -17.93
N ASP A 136 5.71 15.38 -17.34
CA ASP A 136 5.07 16.08 -16.24
C ASP A 136 6.00 16.17 -15.01
N GLU A 137 6.59 15.06 -14.59
CA GLU A 137 7.56 15.04 -13.49
C GLU A 137 8.83 15.85 -13.82
N LEU A 138 9.36 15.75 -15.03
CA LEU A 138 10.52 16.55 -15.47
C LEU A 138 10.23 18.06 -15.46
N ASN A 139 8.99 18.47 -15.71
CA ASN A 139 8.61 19.88 -15.70
C ASN A 139 8.39 20.43 -14.28
N HIS A 140 8.02 19.58 -13.34
CA HIS A 140 7.71 19.99 -11.96
C HIS A 140 8.87 19.76 -10.98
N THR A 141 9.77 18.84 -11.27
CA THR A 141 10.90 18.53 -10.36
C THR A 141 11.87 19.70 -10.26
N LYS A 142 12.41 19.86 -9.04
CA LYS A 142 13.47 20.85 -8.73
C LYS A 142 14.79 20.15 -8.33
N GLU A 143 14.90 18.85 -8.59
CA GLU A 143 16.08 18.08 -8.24
C GLU A 143 17.32 18.60 -8.99
N ASP A 144 18.39 18.87 -8.26
CA ASP A 144 19.62 19.46 -8.77
C ASP A 144 20.25 18.63 -9.89
N PHE A 145 20.21 17.31 -9.78
CA PHE A 145 20.77 16.42 -10.83
C PHE A 145 19.97 16.48 -12.14
N ILE A 146 18.67 16.74 -12.11
CA ILE A 146 17.84 16.95 -13.32
C ILE A 146 18.11 18.31 -13.92
N ASN A 147 18.22 19.36 -13.10
CA ASN A 147 18.56 20.69 -13.57
C ASN A 147 19.94 20.70 -14.22
N HIS A 148 20.95 20.11 -13.58
CA HIS A 148 22.27 19.93 -14.15
C HIS A 148 22.26 19.16 -15.47
N PHE A 149 21.45 18.10 -15.58
CA PHE A 149 21.30 17.36 -16.84
C PHE A 149 20.76 18.28 -17.95
N LYS A 150 19.69 19.04 -17.70
CA LYS A 150 19.07 19.95 -18.67
C LYS A 150 20.03 21.07 -19.14
N GLU A 151 20.91 21.54 -18.26
CA GLU A 151 21.89 22.58 -18.56
C GLU A 151 23.12 22.06 -19.33
N THR A 152 23.48 20.77 -19.12
CA THR A 152 24.75 20.22 -19.61
C THR A 152 24.58 19.41 -20.90
N TYR A 153 23.43 18.70 -21.06
CA TYR A 153 23.26 17.74 -22.16
C TYR A 153 22.16 18.16 -23.12
N THR A 154 22.32 17.83 -24.40
CA THR A 154 21.35 18.13 -25.47
C THR A 154 20.26 17.04 -25.60
N ASN A 155 20.36 15.94 -24.88
CA ASN A 155 19.40 14.87 -24.92
C ASN A 155 18.04 15.35 -24.38
N GLN A 156 16.95 14.95 -25.06
CA GLN A 156 15.58 15.31 -24.67
C GLN A 156 15.21 14.78 -23.29
N TYR A 157 15.65 13.56 -22.96
CA TYR A 157 15.34 12.90 -21.68
C TYR A 157 16.62 12.53 -20.94
N PRO A 158 16.62 12.57 -19.61
CA PRO A 158 17.68 12.00 -18.80
C PRO A 158 17.76 10.47 -18.96
N PRO A 159 18.92 9.86 -18.67
CA PRO A 159 19.04 8.40 -18.69
C PRO A 159 18.12 7.73 -17.66
N SER A 160 17.80 6.46 -17.91
CA SER A 160 16.79 5.70 -17.15
C SER A 160 17.04 5.69 -15.64
N TRP A 161 18.31 5.67 -15.18
CA TRP A 161 18.63 5.72 -13.75
C TRP A 161 18.35 7.08 -13.09
N MET A 162 18.34 8.18 -13.84
CA MET A 162 17.92 9.48 -13.32
C MET A 162 16.40 9.61 -13.32
N LEU A 163 15.72 9.13 -14.37
CA LEU A 163 14.26 9.15 -14.47
C LEU A 163 13.60 8.37 -13.32
N THR A 164 14.14 7.21 -12.94
CA THR A 164 13.55 6.40 -11.89
C THR A 164 13.56 7.06 -10.51
N GLU A 165 14.47 8.01 -10.26
CA GLU A 165 14.53 8.73 -8.98
C GLU A 165 13.35 9.70 -8.79
N ILE A 166 12.86 10.27 -9.89
CA ILE A 166 11.76 11.26 -9.83
C ILE A 166 10.37 10.67 -10.09
N LEU A 167 10.29 9.47 -10.68
CA LEU A 167 9.01 8.90 -11.09
C LEU A 167 8.27 8.24 -9.93
N PRO A 168 6.92 8.41 -9.82
CA PRO A 168 6.11 7.63 -8.89
C PRO A 168 6.23 6.11 -9.13
N PHE A 169 6.18 5.32 -8.05
CA PHE A 169 6.33 3.86 -8.14
C PHE A 169 5.32 3.20 -9.10
N GLY A 170 4.07 3.69 -9.11
CA GLY A 170 3.04 3.21 -10.05
C GLY A 170 3.42 3.42 -11.52
N VAL A 171 4.19 4.47 -11.86
CA VAL A 171 4.71 4.69 -13.22
C VAL A 171 5.78 3.64 -13.53
N ILE A 172 6.69 3.38 -12.60
CA ILE A 172 7.75 2.37 -12.73
C ILE A 172 7.17 0.98 -12.97
N THR A 173 6.15 0.57 -12.19
CA THR A 173 5.49 -0.72 -12.37
C THR A 173 4.74 -0.83 -13.70
N ASN A 174 4.16 0.27 -14.18
CA ASN A 174 3.54 0.35 -15.51
C ASN A 174 4.56 0.23 -16.64
N ILE A 175 5.71 0.90 -16.53
CA ILE A 175 6.84 0.77 -17.47
C ILE A 175 7.28 -0.70 -17.53
N TYR A 176 7.54 -1.34 -16.39
CA TYR A 176 7.87 -2.76 -16.34
C TYR A 176 6.83 -3.64 -17.04
N SER A 177 5.55 -3.44 -16.73
CA SER A 177 4.46 -4.26 -17.30
C SER A 177 4.40 -4.16 -18.82
N ASN A 178 4.85 -3.04 -19.40
CA ASN A 178 4.81 -2.76 -20.83
C ASN A 178 6.08 -3.15 -21.59
N ILE A 179 7.15 -3.60 -20.92
CA ILE A 179 8.39 -4.04 -21.61
C ILE A 179 8.06 -5.13 -22.62
N LYS A 180 8.50 -4.95 -23.88
CA LYS A 180 8.29 -5.87 -25.01
C LYS A 180 9.17 -7.12 -24.91
N ASN A 181 10.43 -6.93 -24.51
CA ASN A 181 11.40 -8.01 -24.45
C ASN A 181 11.12 -8.92 -23.22
N LYS A 182 10.57 -10.11 -23.51
CA LYS A 182 10.23 -11.10 -22.48
C LYS A 182 11.45 -11.58 -21.66
N LYS A 183 12.67 -11.53 -22.23
CA LYS A 183 13.89 -11.92 -21.52
C LYS A 183 14.24 -10.89 -20.44
N ILE A 184 14.09 -9.58 -20.73
CA ILE A 184 14.28 -8.51 -19.74
C ILE A 184 13.26 -8.68 -18.61
N LYS A 185 11.95 -8.80 -18.92
CA LYS A 185 10.91 -9.02 -17.91
C LYS A 185 11.19 -10.24 -17.03
N LYS A 186 11.58 -11.35 -17.66
CA LYS A 186 11.93 -12.60 -16.96
C LYS A 186 13.12 -12.40 -16.02
N ARG A 187 14.18 -11.74 -16.49
CA ARG A 187 15.39 -11.50 -15.69
C ARG A 187 15.09 -10.67 -14.44
N ILE A 188 14.31 -9.60 -14.59
CA ILE A 188 13.87 -8.76 -13.48
C ILE A 188 13.04 -9.57 -12.49
N ALA A 189 11.99 -10.30 -12.94
CA ALA A 189 11.14 -11.09 -12.05
C ALA A 189 11.93 -12.19 -11.31
N GLN A 190 12.87 -12.85 -12.00
CA GLN A 190 13.73 -13.89 -11.43
C GLN A 190 14.69 -13.37 -10.36
N SER A 191 15.13 -12.11 -10.42
CA SER A 191 15.94 -11.52 -9.34
C SER A 191 15.18 -11.41 -8.03
N PHE A 192 13.84 -11.46 -8.08
CA PHE A 192 12.95 -11.55 -6.92
C PHE A 192 12.36 -12.97 -6.75
N GLY A 193 12.97 -14.00 -7.35
CA GLY A 193 12.53 -15.40 -7.21
C GLY A 193 11.14 -15.71 -7.78
N LEU A 194 10.61 -14.88 -8.68
CA LEU A 194 9.24 -14.98 -9.19
C LEU A 194 9.22 -15.19 -10.72
N GLN A 195 8.09 -15.73 -11.22
CA GLN A 195 7.74 -15.65 -12.63
C GLN A 195 7.14 -14.27 -12.94
N VAL A 196 7.09 -13.91 -14.24
CA VAL A 196 6.65 -12.56 -14.69
C VAL A 196 5.23 -12.22 -14.19
N ALA A 197 4.25 -13.10 -14.39
CA ALA A 197 2.87 -12.80 -14.03
C ALA A 197 2.65 -12.64 -12.51
N PRO A 198 3.17 -13.54 -11.65
CA PRO A 198 3.17 -13.29 -10.20
C PRO A 198 3.88 -12.00 -9.80
N PHE A 199 5.05 -11.71 -10.37
CA PHE A 199 5.78 -10.49 -10.05
C PHE A 199 4.96 -9.22 -10.38
N GLU A 200 4.37 -9.13 -11.57
CA GLU A 200 3.49 -8.02 -11.96
C GLU A 200 2.28 -7.86 -11.01
N SER A 201 1.66 -8.98 -10.67
CA SER A 201 0.52 -9.00 -9.76
C SER A 201 0.90 -8.54 -8.35
N TRP A 202 2.03 -9.00 -7.82
CA TRP A 202 2.50 -8.64 -6.50
C TRP A 202 2.96 -7.19 -6.42
N LEU A 203 3.62 -6.66 -7.48
CA LEU A 203 3.92 -5.23 -7.57
C LEU A 203 2.66 -4.37 -7.55
N THR A 204 1.57 -4.83 -8.18
CA THR A 204 0.28 -4.13 -8.12
C THR A 204 -0.25 -4.07 -6.69
N ILE A 205 -0.20 -5.18 -5.94
CA ILE A 205 -0.63 -5.24 -4.53
C ILE A 205 0.23 -4.30 -3.68
N ILE A 206 1.56 -4.38 -3.81
CA ILE A 206 2.50 -3.50 -3.10
C ILE A 206 2.18 -2.03 -3.39
N THR A 207 1.95 -1.67 -4.66
CA THR A 207 1.60 -0.30 -5.06
C THR A 207 0.29 0.17 -4.41
N VAL A 208 -0.75 -0.67 -4.38
CA VAL A 208 -2.06 -0.35 -3.77
C VAL A 208 -1.93 -0.20 -2.26
N THR A 209 -1.18 -1.08 -1.61
CA THR A 209 -0.95 -1.03 -0.16
C THR A 209 -0.12 0.20 0.20
N ARG A 210 0.95 0.48 -0.56
CA ARG A 210 1.76 1.71 -0.43
C ARG A 210 0.90 2.97 -0.55
N ASN A 211 0.08 3.07 -1.58
CA ASN A 211 -0.80 4.21 -1.80
C ASN A 211 -1.83 4.34 -0.68
N SER A 212 -2.37 3.23 -0.18
CA SER A 212 -3.27 3.24 0.98
C SER A 212 -2.58 3.82 2.22
N CYS A 213 -1.32 3.48 2.46
CA CYS A 213 -0.52 4.01 3.56
C CYS A 213 -0.24 5.52 3.40
N CYS A 214 0.20 5.96 2.22
CA CYS A 214 0.52 7.36 1.90
C CYS A 214 -0.70 8.28 1.99
N HIS A 215 -1.85 7.84 1.48
CA HIS A 215 -3.09 8.61 1.51
C HIS A 215 -3.87 8.44 2.82
N HIS A 216 -3.25 7.85 3.85
CA HIS A 216 -3.82 7.65 5.18
C HIS A 216 -5.15 6.87 5.16
N ALA A 217 -5.38 6.03 4.14
CA ALA A 217 -6.54 5.17 4.08
C ALA A 217 -6.46 4.07 5.14
N ARG A 218 -7.61 3.65 5.67
CA ARG A 218 -7.66 2.54 6.63
C ARG A 218 -7.16 1.25 5.98
N VAL A 219 -6.25 0.56 6.67
CA VAL A 219 -5.72 -0.76 6.30
C VAL A 219 -6.29 -1.84 7.23
N TRP A 220 -6.43 -1.53 8.52
CA TRP A 220 -7.03 -2.43 9.50
C TRP A 220 -8.47 -2.82 9.11
N ASN A 221 -8.78 -4.11 9.19
CA ASN A 221 -10.09 -4.68 8.87
C ASN A 221 -10.67 -4.21 7.51
N ARG A 222 -9.79 -4.01 6.54
CA ARG A 222 -10.15 -3.71 5.15
C ARG A 222 -10.16 -5.00 4.34
N VAL A 223 -11.07 -5.08 3.38
CA VAL A 223 -11.04 -6.07 2.30
C VAL A 223 -10.52 -5.34 1.06
N PHE A 224 -9.39 -5.80 0.53
CA PHE A 224 -8.82 -5.29 -0.71
C PHE A 224 -9.54 -5.91 -1.92
N SER A 225 -9.43 -5.29 -3.07
CA SER A 225 -10.14 -5.74 -4.29
C SER A 225 -9.28 -6.56 -5.24
N ILE A 226 -7.97 -6.67 -4.97
CA ILE A 226 -7.02 -7.31 -5.90
C ILE A 226 -6.51 -8.61 -5.26
N ARG A 227 -6.67 -9.72 -6.01
CA ARG A 227 -6.10 -11.01 -5.65
C ARG A 227 -4.74 -11.20 -6.30
N ALA A 228 -3.79 -11.74 -5.56
CA ALA A 228 -2.48 -12.10 -6.08
C ALA A 228 -2.56 -13.26 -7.07
N THR A 229 -1.84 -13.14 -8.17
CA THR A 229 -1.48 -14.30 -8.99
C THR A 229 -0.34 -15.03 -8.28
N MET A 230 -0.56 -16.28 -7.91
CA MET A 230 0.45 -17.06 -7.20
C MET A 230 1.43 -17.71 -8.16
N PRO A 231 2.72 -17.83 -7.78
CA PRO A 231 3.68 -18.64 -8.52
C PRO A 231 3.26 -20.09 -8.56
N ILE A 232 3.55 -20.79 -9.66
CA ILE A 232 3.36 -22.25 -9.76
C ILE A 232 4.22 -22.97 -8.71
N ARG A 233 5.41 -22.43 -8.45
CA ARG A 233 6.34 -22.91 -7.45
C ARG A 233 7.01 -21.72 -6.77
N MET A 234 6.96 -21.70 -5.44
CA MET A 234 7.69 -20.72 -4.64
C MET A 234 9.18 -21.06 -4.62
N SER A 235 10.03 -20.04 -4.75
CA SER A 235 11.48 -20.19 -4.67
C SER A 235 12.03 -20.05 -3.24
N ARG A 236 11.19 -19.59 -2.31
CA ARG A 236 11.49 -19.37 -0.90
C ARG A 236 10.34 -19.85 -0.02
N PRO A 237 10.54 -19.99 1.29
CA PRO A 237 9.47 -20.31 2.23
C PRO A 237 8.25 -19.41 2.07
N TRP A 238 7.07 -20.00 2.17
CA TRP A 238 5.78 -19.29 2.04
C TRP A 238 4.81 -19.82 3.09
N ILE A 239 3.69 -19.13 3.26
CA ILE A 239 2.61 -19.55 4.16
C ILE A 239 1.92 -20.84 3.65
N THR A 240 1.51 -21.68 4.57
CA THR A 240 0.83 -22.97 4.31
C THR A 240 -0.61 -22.99 4.83
N LEU A 241 -0.91 -22.18 5.86
CA LEU A 241 -2.25 -22.09 6.43
C LEU A 241 -3.21 -21.34 5.48
N PRO A 242 -4.47 -21.77 5.42
CA PRO A 242 -5.50 -21.06 4.66
C PRO A 242 -5.60 -19.60 5.10
N THR A 243 -5.50 -18.68 4.15
CA THR A 243 -5.45 -17.24 4.41
C THR A 243 -6.32 -16.51 3.40
N ASP A 244 -7.07 -15.50 3.85
CA ASP A 244 -7.84 -14.64 2.95
C ASP A 244 -6.89 -13.71 2.16
N PRO A 245 -6.78 -13.88 0.82
CA PRO A 245 -5.87 -13.11 -0.01
C PRO A 245 -6.29 -11.64 -0.18
N LEU A 246 -7.44 -11.24 0.37
CA LEU A 246 -7.95 -9.87 0.32
C LEU A 246 -7.77 -9.13 1.65
N LYS A 247 -7.05 -9.70 2.61
CA LYS A 247 -6.73 -9.09 3.90
C LYS A 247 -5.28 -8.65 3.96
N VAL A 248 -5.01 -7.64 4.78
CA VAL A 248 -3.67 -7.03 4.89
C VAL A 248 -2.58 -8.01 5.31
N TYR A 249 -2.90 -9.07 6.05
CA TYR A 249 -1.94 -10.11 6.39
C TYR A 249 -1.32 -10.73 5.13
N PHE A 250 -2.12 -10.97 4.10
CA PHE A 250 -1.61 -11.51 2.84
C PHE A 250 -0.67 -10.53 2.14
N ASP A 251 -0.99 -9.23 2.15
CA ASP A 251 -0.07 -8.19 1.64
C ASP A 251 1.23 -8.15 2.44
N MET A 252 1.15 -8.34 3.77
CA MET A 252 2.32 -8.43 4.65
C MET A 252 3.19 -9.65 4.32
N CYS A 253 2.59 -10.78 3.96
CA CYS A 253 3.33 -11.96 3.50
C CYS A 253 4.07 -11.67 2.18
N ILE A 254 3.45 -10.98 1.24
CA ILE A 254 4.10 -10.54 0.01
C ILE A 254 5.28 -9.60 0.32
N ILE A 255 5.08 -8.61 1.17
CA ILE A 255 6.13 -7.67 1.58
C ILE A 255 7.31 -8.43 2.22
N LYS A 256 7.03 -9.33 3.17
CA LYS A 256 8.05 -10.16 3.84
C LYS A 256 8.85 -10.99 2.85
N TYR A 257 8.18 -11.63 1.89
CA TYR A 257 8.84 -12.40 0.84
C TYR A 257 9.86 -11.55 0.04
N PHE A 258 9.49 -10.34 -0.36
CA PHE A 258 10.43 -9.43 -1.04
C PHE A 258 11.57 -9.01 -0.12
N LEU A 259 11.27 -8.68 1.14
CA LEU A 259 12.29 -8.30 2.11
C LEU A 259 13.33 -9.39 2.34
N ASP A 260 12.91 -10.66 2.41
CA ASP A 260 13.84 -11.78 2.59
C ASP A 260 14.81 -11.97 1.43
N ILE A 261 14.51 -11.38 0.28
CA ILE A 261 15.41 -11.37 -0.88
C ILE A 261 16.34 -10.17 -0.85
N ILE A 262 15.78 -8.97 -0.60
CA ILE A 262 16.53 -7.71 -0.73
C ILE A 262 17.26 -7.31 0.56
N SER A 263 16.78 -7.78 1.70
CA SER A 263 17.30 -7.49 3.05
C SER A 263 17.14 -8.72 3.94
N PRO A 264 17.96 -9.78 3.78
CA PRO A 264 17.80 -11.06 4.48
C PRO A 264 17.72 -10.95 6.01
N ASN A 265 18.34 -9.93 6.59
CA ASN A 265 18.32 -9.65 8.03
C ASN A 265 17.28 -8.58 8.42
N ASN A 266 16.16 -8.49 7.67
CA ASN A 266 15.11 -7.53 7.96
C ASN A 266 14.43 -7.80 9.32
N ASP A 267 14.02 -6.73 9.97
CA ASP A 267 13.40 -6.74 11.30
C ASP A 267 11.86 -6.58 11.26
N MET A 268 11.23 -6.93 10.13
CA MET A 268 9.78 -6.77 9.96
C MET A 268 8.98 -7.56 11.00
N LEU A 269 9.35 -8.81 11.27
CA LEU A 269 8.69 -9.64 12.28
C LEU A 269 8.79 -9.02 13.68
N ASP A 270 9.96 -8.54 14.07
CA ASP A 270 10.16 -7.88 15.37
C ASP A 270 9.34 -6.59 15.50
N LYS A 271 9.25 -5.80 14.43
CA LYS A 271 8.40 -4.61 14.38
C LYS A 271 6.92 -4.94 14.54
N MET A 272 6.46 -6.02 13.88
CA MET A 272 5.08 -6.51 14.01
C MET A 272 4.80 -6.97 15.44
N ASN A 273 5.69 -7.76 16.03
CA ASN A 273 5.54 -8.25 17.40
C ASN A 273 5.48 -7.09 18.41
N ARG A 274 6.35 -6.09 18.26
CA ARG A 274 6.30 -4.85 19.08
C ARG A 274 5.00 -4.08 18.88
N LEU A 275 4.50 -4.02 17.67
CA LEU A 275 3.21 -3.36 17.39
C LEU A 275 2.06 -4.09 18.10
N PHE A 276 1.98 -5.42 18.01
CA PHE A 276 0.95 -6.19 18.69
C PHE A 276 1.09 -6.15 20.22
N ALA A 277 2.31 -6.16 20.75
CA ALA A 277 2.56 -5.97 22.19
C ALA A 277 2.08 -4.60 22.68
N THR A 278 2.21 -3.55 21.86
CA THR A 278 1.71 -2.20 22.16
C THR A 278 0.18 -2.12 22.15
N PHE A 279 -0.49 -2.98 21.37
CA PHE A 279 -1.93 -3.01 21.18
C PHE A 279 -2.49 -4.42 21.35
N PRO A 280 -2.47 -4.99 22.57
CA PRO A 280 -2.83 -6.39 22.81
C PRO A 280 -4.32 -6.69 22.55
N GLU A 281 -5.18 -5.69 22.56
CA GLU A 281 -6.63 -5.82 22.31
C GLU A 281 -6.99 -5.93 20.81
N ILE A 282 -5.99 -5.84 19.91
CA ILE A 282 -6.25 -5.93 18.48
C ILE A 282 -6.59 -7.36 18.11
N ASP A 283 -7.76 -7.51 17.49
CA ASP A 283 -8.16 -8.76 16.85
C ASP A 283 -7.31 -8.96 15.57
N LYS A 284 -6.36 -9.89 15.66
CA LYS A 284 -5.49 -10.27 14.54
C LYS A 284 -6.28 -10.94 13.40
N ALA A 285 -7.39 -11.64 13.71
CA ALA A 285 -8.24 -12.26 12.70
C ALA A 285 -8.91 -11.19 11.80
N ALA A 286 -9.23 -10.02 12.34
CA ALA A 286 -9.74 -8.89 11.55
C ALA A 286 -8.73 -8.40 10.48
N LEU A 287 -7.44 -8.63 10.70
CA LEU A 287 -6.35 -8.35 9.74
C LEU A 287 -6.11 -9.51 8.77
N GLY A 288 -6.70 -10.68 9.02
CA GLY A 288 -6.55 -11.90 8.22
C GLY A 288 -5.47 -12.87 8.71
N PHE A 289 -4.92 -12.67 9.91
CA PHE A 289 -3.96 -13.60 10.50
C PHE A 289 -4.66 -14.92 10.87
N PRO A 290 -4.21 -16.07 10.36
CA PRO A 290 -4.70 -17.36 10.83
C PRO A 290 -4.13 -17.69 12.21
N SER A 291 -4.82 -18.56 12.96
CA SER A 291 -4.28 -19.08 14.22
C SER A 291 -3.00 -19.87 13.94
N GLY A 292 -1.94 -19.59 14.70
CA GLY A 292 -0.63 -20.25 14.52
C GLY A 292 0.23 -19.66 13.40
N TRP A 293 -0.11 -18.47 12.90
CA TRP A 293 0.65 -17.78 11.85
C TRP A 293 2.14 -17.60 12.20
N GLU A 294 2.46 -17.53 13.48
CA GLU A 294 3.83 -17.39 14.00
C GLU A 294 4.73 -18.58 13.62
N ASN A 295 4.13 -19.74 13.35
CA ASN A 295 4.84 -20.97 12.99
C ASN A 295 4.94 -21.18 11.46
N GLU A 296 4.41 -20.26 10.67
CA GLU A 296 4.48 -20.35 9.22
C GLU A 296 5.93 -20.21 8.72
N PRO A 297 6.35 -21.01 7.71
CA PRO A 297 7.74 -20.99 7.22
C PRO A 297 8.25 -19.61 6.78
N LEU A 298 7.36 -18.72 6.36
CA LEU A 298 7.69 -17.35 5.96
C LEU A 298 8.13 -16.49 7.16
N TRP A 299 7.67 -16.80 8.35
CA TRP A 299 7.89 -16.00 9.55
C TRP A 299 8.93 -16.60 10.52
N GLN A 300 9.64 -17.67 10.09
CA GLN A 300 10.72 -18.32 10.86
C GLN A 300 12.09 -17.75 10.54
#